data_9bc1b75216b83c2af0c2a36d26e7e0de
#
_entry.id   9bc1b75216b83c2af0c2a36d26e7e0de
#
_cell.length_a   1.000
_cell.length_b   1.000
_cell.length_c   1.000
_cell.angle_alpha   90.00
_cell.angle_beta   90.00
_cell.angle_gamma   90.00
#
_symmetry.space_group_name_H-M   'P 1'
#
loop_
_entity.id
_entity.type
_entity.pdbx_description
1 polymer ?
#
loop_
_entity_poly.entity_id
_entity_poly.type
_entity_poly.pdbx_seq_one_letter_code
_entity_poly.pdbx_strand_id
1 'polypeptide(L)'
;MFPSGPPGVGLLLLRFAVGLIALCEGVGYLTGRSPTLKMWAVGLAALAIGSSLLIGFLTPKAAVLAGAGSIAIALSWFPAPTLNLCDSKLGTAVVVVMAAALACLGPGAFSLDARWFGRREIVIPHMPRPPRP
;
A
#
# COMPACT_ATOMS: atom_id res chain seq x y z
N MET A 1 2.88 13.73 -13.66
CA MET A 1 1.44 13.95 -13.92
C MET A 1 0.68 12.79 -13.29
N PHE A 2 -0.15 13.08 -12.31
CA PHE A 2 -0.95 12.02 -11.67
C PHE A 2 -2.24 11.84 -12.49
N PRO A 3 -2.62 10.62 -12.85
CA PRO A 3 -3.85 10.40 -13.59
C PRO A 3 -5.06 10.75 -12.72
N SER A 4 -5.68 11.88 -13.02
CA SER A 4 -7.00 12.23 -12.52
C SER A 4 -8.03 11.60 -13.46
N GLY A 5 -8.79 10.62 -13.00
CA GLY A 5 -9.76 9.93 -13.84
C GLY A 5 -9.88 8.44 -13.55
N PRO A 6 -10.44 7.63 -14.46
CA PRO A 6 -10.62 6.19 -14.28
C PRO A 6 -9.38 5.43 -13.77
N PRO A 7 -8.15 5.71 -14.26
CA PRO A 7 -6.96 5.05 -13.73
C PRO A 7 -6.64 5.41 -12.27
N GLY A 8 -6.97 6.63 -11.83
CA GLY A 8 -6.81 7.04 -10.43
C GLY A 8 -7.75 6.28 -9.48
N VAL A 9 -8.98 6.02 -9.92
CA VAL A 9 -9.96 5.21 -9.17
C VAL A 9 -9.49 3.76 -9.07
N GLY A 10 -8.94 3.19 -10.15
CA GLY A 10 -8.39 1.84 -10.14
C GLY A 10 -7.25 1.70 -9.11
N LEU A 11 -6.36 2.68 -9.05
CA LEU A 11 -5.26 2.70 -8.08
C LEU A 11 -5.77 2.82 -6.63
N LEU A 12 -6.82 3.60 -6.41
CA LEU A 12 -7.47 3.74 -5.11
C LEU A 12 -8.11 2.43 -4.66
N LEU A 13 -8.82 1.75 -5.57
CA LEU A 13 -9.42 0.45 -5.29
C LEU A 13 -8.36 -0.62 -4.98
N LEU A 14 -7.27 -0.65 -5.75
CA LEU A 14 -6.16 -1.56 -5.52
C LEU A 14 -5.53 -1.35 -4.14
N ARG A 15 -5.32 -0.10 -3.76
CA ARG A 15 -4.81 0.31 -2.45
C ARG A 15 -5.75 -0.09 -1.32
N PHE A 16 -7.04 0.14 -1.53
CA PHE A 16 -8.06 -0.25 -0.57
C PHE A 16 -8.09 -1.76 -0.36
N ALA A 17 -8.00 -2.54 -1.44
CA ALA A 17 -7.98 -4.00 -1.36
C ALA A 17 -6.76 -4.52 -0.57
N VAL A 18 -5.56 -4.07 -0.90
CA VAL A 18 -4.33 -4.50 -0.20
C VAL A 18 -4.32 -4.03 1.25
N GLY A 19 -4.76 -2.79 1.50
CA GLY A 19 -4.87 -2.23 2.85
C GLY A 19 -5.86 -3.01 3.72
N LEU A 20 -7.01 -3.38 3.17
CA LEU A 20 -8.04 -4.17 3.87
C LEU A 20 -7.53 -5.58 4.20
N ILE A 21 -6.85 -6.24 3.26
CA ILE A 21 -6.23 -7.55 3.51
C ILE A 21 -5.21 -7.45 4.65
N ALA A 22 -4.32 -6.46 4.63
CA ALA A 22 -3.34 -6.26 5.68
C ALA A 22 -3.99 -5.99 7.06
N LEU A 23 -5.10 -5.23 7.10
CA LEU A 23 -5.86 -5.01 8.33
C LEU A 23 -6.49 -6.30 8.85
N CYS A 24 -7.11 -7.10 8.00
CA CYS A 24 -7.72 -8.38 8.38
C CYS A 24 -6.67 -9.35 8.93
N GLU A 25 -5.51 -9.45 8.29
CA GLU A 25 -4.40 -10.26 8.80
C GLU A 25 -3.89 -9.75 10.15
N GLY A 26 -3.72 -8.44 10.29
CA GLY A 26 -3.31 -7.81 11.55
C GLY A 26 -4.27 -8.12 12.70
N VAL A 27 -5.57 -8.00 12.47
CA VAL A 27 -6.60 -8.38 13.46
C VAL A 27 -6.54 -9.86 13.76
N GLY A 28 -6.35 -10.72 12.75
CA GLY A 28 -6.19 -12.17 12.92
C GLY A 28 -5.04 -12.54 13.86
N TYR A 29 -3.90 -11.84 13.75
CA TYR A 29 -2.76 -12.04 14.66
C TYR A 29 -3.06 -11.62 16.10
N LEU A 30 -3.82 -10.54 16.29
CA LEU A 30 -4.13 -10.00 17.61
C LEU A 30 -5.25 -10.78 18.33
N THR A 31 -6.16 -11.39 17.59
CA THR A 31 -7.30 -12.15 18.14
C THR A 31 -7.00 -13.63 18.39
N GLY A 32 -5.78 -14.09 18.14
CA GLY A 32 -5.36 -15.45 18.40
C GLY A 32 -5.50 -15.86 19.88
N ARG A 33 -5.77 -17.15 20.13
CA ARG A 33 -6.05 -17.69 21.48
C ARG A 33 -4.91 -17.54 22.50
N SER A 34 -3.67 -17.44 22.01
CA SER A 34 -2.47 -17.21 22.82
C SER A 34 -1.41 -16.50 21.99
N PRO A 35 -1.57 -15.18 21.76
CA PRO A 35 -0.63 -14.46 20.94
C PRO A 35 0.73 -14.35 21.62
N THR A 36 1.77 -14.84 20.97
CA THR A 36 3.16 -14.63 21.38
C THR A 36 3.57 -13.17 21.11
N LEU A 37 4.63 -12.71 21.76
CA LEU A 37 5.16 -11.36 21.53
C LEU A 37 5.46 -11.11 20.05
N LYS A 38 5.92 -12.11 19.32
CA LYS A 38 6.15 -12.04 17.85
C LYS A 38 4.85 -11.82 17.08
N MET A 39 3.78 -12.52 17.45
CA MET A 39 2.46 -12.36 16.83
C MET A 39 1.89 -10.96 17.07
N TRP A 40 2.06 -10.42 18.27
CA TRP A 40 1.67 -9.05 18.60
C TRP A 40 2.41 -8.02 17.74
N ALA A 41 3.73 -8.18 17.61
CA ALA A 41 4.55 -7.27 16.80
C ALA A 41 4.16 -7.32 15.32
N VAL A 42 3.95 -8.51 14.76
CA VAL A 42 3.52 -8.68 13.35
C VAL A 42 2.11 -8.13 13.14
N GLY A 43 1.19 -8.40 14.05
CA GLY A 43 -0.19 -7.90 13.99
C GLY A 43 -0.26 -6.37 14.02
N LEU A 44 0.46 -5.73 14.92
CA LEU A 44 0.55 -4.28 14.99
C LEU A 44 1.21 -3.67 13.75
N ALA A 45 2.27 -4.30 13.24
CA ALA A 45 2.90 -3.88 12.00
C ALA A 45 1.95 -3.98 10.80
N ALA A 46 1.21 -5.09 10.68
CA ALA A 46 0.21 -5.27 9.63
C ALA A 46 -0.93 -4.23 9.71
N LEU A 47 -1.41 -3.92 10.91
CA LEU A 47 -2.40 -2.86 11.12
C LEU A 47 -1.86 -1.48 10.73
N ALA A 48 -0.61 -1.17 11.09
CA ALA A 48 0.02 0.09 10.73
C ALA A 48 0.21 0.22 9.20
N ILE A 49 0.64 -0.86 8.54
CA ILE A 49 0.79 -0.91 7.08
C ILE A 49 -0.57 -0.76 6.39
N GLY A 50 -1.57 -1.52 6.83
CA GLY A 50 -2.92 -1.47 6.27
C GLY A 50 -3.56 -0.09 6.40
N SER A 51 -3.49 0.53 7.58
CA SER A 51 -4.01 1.88 7.81
C SER A 51 -3.24 2.93 7.00
N SER A 52 -1.92 2.81 6.90
CA SER A 52 -1.08 3.68 6.08
C SER A 52 -1.45 3.62 4.59
N LEU A 53 -1.74 2.43 4.07
CA LEU A 53 -2.22 2.23 2.69
C LEU A 53 -3.59 2.85 2.46
N LEU A 54 -4.52 2.69 3.40
CA LEU A 54 -5.88 3.26 3.29
C LEU A 54 -5.85 4.79 3.32
N ILE A 55 -5.06 5.38 4.20
CA ILE A 55 -4.88 6.83 4.30
C ILE A 55 -4.06 7.36 3.12
N GLY A 56 -3.21 6.51 2.51
CA GLY A 56 -2.33 6.88 1.42
C GLY A 56 -1.07 7.60 1.87
N PHE A 57 -0.61 7.31 3.09
CA PHE A 57 0.63 7.85 3.62
C PHE A 57 1.78 6.87 3.37
N LEU A 58 2.89 7.36 2.80
CA LEU A 58 4.08 6.55 2.44
C LEU A 58 3.72 5.29 1.62
N THR A 59 2.75 5.40 0.74
CA THR A 59 2.17 4.29 -0.03
C THR A 59 3.19 3.34 -0.66
N PRO A 60 4.25 3.79 -1.36
CA PRO A 60 5.19 2.87 -1.98
C PRO A 60 5.96 2.04 -0.95
N LYS A 61 6.35 2.63 0.18
CA LYS A 61 7.04 1.91 1.26
C LYS A 61 6.12 0.92 1.96
N ALA A 62 4.89 1.34 2.26
CA ALA A 62 3.88 0.49 2.86
C ALA A 62 3.51 -0.68 1.94
N ALA A 63 3.40 -0.47 0.63
CA ALA A 63 3.15 -1.52 -0.35
C ALA A 63 4.29 -2.55 -0.41
N VAL A 64 5.54 -2.10 -0.41
CA VAL A 64 6.71 -3.01 -0.36
C VAL A 64 6.71 -3.83 0.92
N LEU A 65 6.43 -3.21 2.07
CA LEU A 65 6.35 -3.91 3.35
C LEU A 65 5.20 -4.92 3.39
N ALA A 66 4.04 -4.58 2.83
CA ALA A 66 2.91 -5.50 2.72
C ALA A 66 3.26 -6.72 1.86
N GLY A 67 3.89 -6.51 0.70
CA GLY A 67 4.35 -7.59 -0.17
C GLY A 67 5.40 -8.49 0.49
N ALA A 68 6.40 -7.89 1.13
CA ALA A 68 7.43 -8.63 1.86
C ALA A 68 6.86 -9.41 3.05
N GLY A 69 5.91 -8.81 3.78
CA GLY A 69 5.20 -9.47 4.88
C GLY A 69 4.41 -10.69 4.40
N SER A 70 3.68 -10.57 3.29
CA SER A 70 2.93 -11.67 2.69
C SER A 70 3.85 -12.82 2.25
N ILE A 71 5.00 -12.52 1.68
CA ILE A 71 6.01 -13.52 1.32
C ILE A 71 6.56 -14.21 2.58
N ALA A 72 6.88 -13.45 3.62
CA ALA A 72 7.41 -14.00 4.87
C ALA A 72 6.41 -14.94 5.55
N ILE A 73 5.12 -14.62 5.52
CA ILE A 73 4.05 -15.51 6.02
C ILE A 73 3.96 -16.77 5.15
N ALA A 74 4.01 -16.64 3.83
CA ALA A 74 3.95 -17.78 2.91
C ALA A 74 5.15 -18.73 3.05
N LEU A 75 6.33 -18.21 3.40
CA LEU A 75 7.54 -18.99 3.70
C LEU A 75 7.54 -19.58 5.12
N SER A 76 6.45 -19.44 5.87
CA SER A 76 6.31 -19.91 7.25
C SER A 76 7.33 -19.32 8.23
N TRP A 77 7.88 -18.15 7.95
CA TRP A 77 8.76 -17.44 8.88
C TRP A 77 7.99 -16.90 10.08
N PHE A 78 6.68 -16.66 9.90
CA PHE A 78 5.77 -16.26 10.95
C PHE A 78 4.63 -17.28 11.07
N PRO A 79 4.09 -17.50 12.28
CA PRO A 79 2.93 -18.35 12.45
C PRO A 79 1.72 -17.80 11.68
N ALA A 80 0.91 -18.70 11.11
CA ALA A 80 -0.26 -18.32 10.36
C ALA A 80 -1.29 -17.61 11.26
N PRO A 81 -1.90 -16.51 10.80
CA PRO A 81 -2.96 -15.83 11.53
C PRO A 81 -4.25 -16.68 11.53
N THR A 82 -5.13 -16.43 12.51
CA THR A 82 -6.41 -17.14 12.60
C THR A 82 -7.36 -16.82 11.42
N LEU A 83 -7.23 -15.63 10.84
CA LEU A 83 -7.90 -15.21 9.61
C LEU A 83 -6.86 -15.21 8.48
N ASN A 84 -6.61 -16.36 7.90
CA ASN A 84 -5.59 -16.49 6.87
C ASN A 84 -6.19 -16.28 5.48
N LEU A 85 -6.18 -15.04 5.00
CA LEU A 85 -6.60 -14.70 3.64
C LEU A 85 -5.58 -15.15 2.58
N CYS A 86 -4.34 -15.39 3.01
CA CYS A 86 -3.24 -15.83 2.15
C CYS A 86 -2.91 -17.33 2.34
N ASP A 87 -3.90 -18.15 2.74
CA ASP A 87 -3.70 -19.59 2.99
C ASP A 87 -3.33 -20.37 1.72
N SER A 88 -3.75 -19.89 0.57
CA SER A 88 -3.36 -20.46 -0.71
C SER A 88 -2.14 -19.75 -1.30
N LYS A 89 -1.26 -20.52 -1.93
CA LYS A 89 -0.12 -19.97 -2.70
C LYS A 89 -0.57 -18.95 -3.76
N LEU A 90 -1.77 -19.16 -4.33
CA LEU A 90 -2.39 -18.24 -5.28
C LEU A 90 -2.81 -16.92 -4.61
N GLY A 91 -3.42 -16.98 -3.42
CA GLY A 91 -3.79 -15.78 -2.66
C GLY A 91 -2.58 -14.91 -2.34
N THR A 92 -1.51 -15.53 -1.86
CA THR A 92 -0.24 -14.83 -1.59
C THR A 92 0.34 -14.21 -2.87
N ALA A 93 0.37 -14.96 -3.97
CA ALA A 93 0.87 -14.45 -5.25
C ALA A 93 0.08 -13.22 -5.73
N VAL A 94 -1.24 -13.26 -5.62
CA VAL A 94 -2.11 -12.12 -5.98
C VAL A 94 -1.79 -10.90 -5.12
N VAL A 95 -1.68 -11.05 -3.81
CA VAL A 95 -1.35 -9.94 -2.89
C VAL A 95 0.02 -9.36 -3.20
N VAL A 96 1.02 -10.19 -3.47
CA VAL A 96 2.38 -9.75 -3.84
C VAL A 96 2.36 -8.97 -5.15
N VAL A 97 1.64 -9.45 -6.17
CA VAL A 97 1.52 -8.74 -7.45
C VAL A 97 0.80 -7.40 -7.27
N MET A 98 -0.28 -7.38 -6.49
CA MET A 98 -1.00 -6.13 -6.18
C MET A 98 -0.12 -5.14 -5.42
N ALA A 99 0.64 -5.61 -4.44
CA ALA A 99 1.57 -4.78 -3.68
C ALA A 99 2.71 -4.24 -4.55
N ALA A 100 3.26 -5.09 -5.45
CA ALA A 100 4.28 -4.67 -6.41
C ALA A 100 3.73 -3.62 -7.39
N ALA A 101 2.51 -3.80 -7.89
CA ALA A 101 1.84 -2.82 -8.73
C ALA A 101 1.67 -1.47 -8.02
N LEU A 102 1.26 -1.47 -6.76
CA LEU A 102 1.17 -0.25 -5.93
C LEU A 102 2.53 0.43 -5.74
N ALA A 103 3.58 -0.36 -5.49
CA ALA A 103 4.93 0.18 -5.31
C ALA A 103 5.45 0.83 -6.61
N CYS A 104 5.16 0.24 -7.76
CA CYS A 104 5.56 0.76 -9.08
C CYS A 104 4.74 1.98 -9.52
N LEU A 105 3.44 1.96 -9.30
CA LEU A 105 2.54 3.04 -9.70
C LEU A 105 2.62 4.27 -8.78
N GLY A 106 3.14 4.11 -7.58
CA GLY A 106 3.32 5.19 -6.61
C GLY A 106 2.03 5.63 -5.92
N PRO A 107 2.07 6.79 -5.22
CA PRO A 107 0.99 7.21 -4.33
C PRO A 107 -0.32 7.60 -5.01
N GLY A 108 -0.34 7.86 -6.31
CA GLY A 108 -1.54 8.29 -7.03
C GLY A 108 -2.06 9.69 -6.64
N ALA A 109 -3.00 10.22 -7.42
CA ALA A 109 -3.53 11.59 -7.26
C ALA A 109 -4.36 11.80 -5.97
N PHE A 110 -4.91 10.73 -5.41
CA PHE A 110 -5.82 10.79 -4.26
C PHE A 110 -5.15 10.44 -2.92
N SER A 111 -3.82 10.38 -2.86
CA SER A 111 -3.11 10.07 -1.63
C SER A 111 -2.73 11.33 -0.85
N LEU A 112 -2.62 11.20 0.48
CA LEU A 112 -2.04 12.24 1.33
C LEU A 112 -0.60 12.56 0.93
N ASP A 113 0.14 11.57 0.44
CA ASP A 113 1.48 11.75 -0.11
C ASP A 113 1.50 12.73 -1.29
N ALA A 114 0.51 12.65 -2.18
CA ALA A 114 0.38 13.57 -3.30
C ALA A 114 0.08 15.00 -2.83
N ARG A 115 -0.64 15.15 -1.71
CA ARG A 115 -0.96 16.47 -1.15
C ARG A 115 0.20 17.09 -0.37
N TRP A 116 1.00 16.28 0.31
CA TRP A 116 2.08 16.77 1.18
C TRP A 116 3.45 16.81 0.49
N PHE A 117 3.71 15.85 -0.39
CA PHE A 117 4.96 15.72 -1.14
C PHE A 117 4.78 15.92 -2.64
N GLY A 118 3.55 16.26 -3.07
CA GLY A 118 3.25 16.58 -4.45
C GLY A 118 4.18 17.69 -4.94
N ARG A 119 4.81 17.47 -6.07
CA ARG A 119 5.67 18.46 -6.71
C ARG A 119 4.86 19.75 -6.91
N ARG A 120 5.37 20.84 -6.38
CA ARG A 120 4.89 22.16 -6.77
C ARG A 120 5.05 22.26 -8.28
N GLU A 121 3.96 22.41 -8.98
CA GLU A 121 4.00 22.78 -10.40
C GLU A 121 4.78 24.08 -10.49
N ILE A 122 5.97 24.01 -11.09
CA ILE A 122 6.70 25.23 -11.46
C ILE A 122 5.99 25.73 -12.71
N VAL A 123 5.08 26.68 -12.53
CA VAL A 123 4.50 27.43 -13.65
C VAL A 123 5.63 28.28 -14.22
N ILE A 124 6.21 27.85 -15.34
CA ILE A 124 7.15 28.67 -16.08
C ILE A 124 6.32 29.78 -16.72
N PRO A 125 6.50 31.06 -16.31
CA PRO A 125 5.80 32.14 -16.98
C PRO A 125 6.21 32.15 -18.45
N HIS A 126 5.22 32.12 -19.36
CA HIS A 126 5.47 32.30 -20.77
C HIS A 126 6.13 33.68 -20.97
N MET A 127 7.41 33.68 -21.29
CA MET A 127 8.05 34.90 -21.74
C MET A 127 7.34 35.36 -23.05
N PRO A 128 6.82 36.61 -23.10
CA PRO A 128 6.29 37.13 -24.33
C PRO A 128 7.41 37.12 -25.37
N ARG A 129 7.16 36.53 -26.52
CA ARG A 129 8.09 36.57 -27.65
C ARG A 129 8.41 38.02 -27.97
N PRO A 130 9.69 38.40 -28.10
CA PRO A 130 10.03 39.72 -28.57
C PRO A 130 9.40 39.96 -29.96
N PRO A 131 8.89 41.16 -30.22
CA PRO A 131 8.33 41.45 -31.54
C PRO A 131 9.38 41.24 -32.62
N ARG A 132 9.04 40.48 -33.63
CA ARG A 132 9.93 40.32 -34.80
C ARG A 132 10.12 41.69 -35.46
N PRO A 133 11.36 42.02 -35.82
CA PRO A 133 11.63 43.26 -36.57
C PRO A 133 11.00 43.21 -37.96
#